data_acc5a2cfe84e1ce75fafec99e14fd5c8
#
_entry.id   acc5a2cfe84e1ce75fafec99e14fd5c8
#
_cell.length_a   1.000
_cell.length_b   1.000
_cell.length_c   1.000
_cell.angle_alpha   90.00
_cell.angle_beta   90.00
_cell.angle_gamma   90.00
#
_symmetry.space_group_name_H-M   'P 1'
#
loop_
_entity.id
_entity.type
_entity.pdbx_description
1 polymer ?
#
loop_
_entity_poly.entity_id
_entity_poly.type
_entity_poly.pdbx_seq_one_letter_code
_entity_poly.pdbx_strand_id
1 'polypeptide(L)'
;MKFGLFAVNMYACSYPETAIQIAQLAEAAGFESLWAGEHVVLPVPQAPPSPMAPHDRILDPVIALTYLSAHTSQVRLGTGIIILPQRNPLVLAKELASLDELSGGRLICGIGVGYLEPEFRALGIPFTDRGARTDDYLAAMRAIWTQPTPAYHGRFVSFEGVQAHPQRTIPIVIGGESPPAYRRAVESATGWYGFNLDLTWTARALAEIDEVMQHSARPQELGNLEISVTPTEPLTLDDVKRFADLGVHRLIVMPLHRMPWHRRDSSAIKDYVTRVGDTFIGRV
;
A
#
# COMPACT_ATOMS: atom_id res chain seq x y z
N MET A 1 -7.00 -6.31 -16.60
CA MET A 1 -7.15 -5.83 -15.20
C MET A 1 -6.29 -6.70 -14.27
N LYS A 2 -5.45 -6.09 -13.40
CA LYS A 2 -4.71 -6.80 -12.35
C LYS A 2 -5.58 -6.89 -11.09
N PHE A 3 -5.41 -7.96 -10.29
CA PHE A 3 -6.09 -8.11 -9.00
C PHE A 3 -5.08 -8.24 -7.87
N GLY A 4 -5.25 -7.44 -6.82
CA GLY A 4 -4.55 -7.55 -5.55
C GLY A 4 -5.48 -8.01 -4.44
N LEU A 5 -4.93 -8.68 -3.42
CA LEU A 5 -5.65 -9.07 -2.21
C LEU A 5 -5.17 -8.21 -1.04
N PHE A 6 -6.07 -7.45 -0.41
CA PHE A 6 -5.77 -6.61 0.75
C PHE A 6 -5.90 -7.38 2.08
N ALA A 7 -5.31 -6.81 3.14
CA ALA A 7 -5.41 -7.25 4.54
C ALA A 7 -4.75 -8.60 4.84
N VAL A 8 -3.70 -8.95 4.09
CA VAL A 8 -2.96 -10.21 4.30
C VAL A 8 -2.16 -10.27 5.62
N ASN A 9 -2.14 -9.20 6.40
CA ASN A 9 -1.50 -9.08 7.72
C ASN A 9 -2.45 -8.80 8.87
N MET A 10 -3.77 -8.82 8.62
CA MET A 10 -4.79 -8.40 9.58
C MET A 10 -5.70 -9.55 9.99
N TYR A 11 -6.30 -9.45 11.19
CA TYR A 11 -7.33 -10.36 11.69
C TYR A 11 -6.91 -11.83 11.58
N ALA A 12 -7.65 -12.66 10.83
CA ALA A 12 -7.31 -14.07 10.62
C ALA A 12 -5.94 -14.24 9.92
N CYS A 13 -5.59 -13.34 9.00
CA CYS A 13 -4.28 -13.35 8.33
C CYS A 13 -3.13 -12.85 9.20
N SER A 14 -3.38 -12.44 10.45
CA SER A 14 -2.31 -12.17 11.43
C SER A 14 -1.79 -13.43 12.14
N TYR A 15 -2.32 -14.61 11.80
CA TYR A 15 -1.82 -15.90 12.29
C TYR A 15 -1.02 -16.58 11.18
N PRO A 16 0.19 -17.10 11.49
CA PRO A 16 1.16 -17.56 10.47
C PRO A 16 0.59 -18.57 9.48
N GLU A 17 -0.06 -19.61 9.96
CA GLU A 17 -0.60 -20.69 9.10
C GLU A 17 -1.70 -20.17 8.17
N THR A 18 -2.57 -19.29 8.67
CA THR A 18 -3.64 -18.69 7.86
C THR A 18 -3.04 -17.75 6.80
N ALA A 19 -2.08 -16.92 7.19
CA ALA A 19 -1.42 -15.99 6.28
C ALA A 19 -0.77 -16.72 5.09
N ILE A 20 -0.01 -17.80 5.38
CA ILE A 20 0.61 -18.64 4.34
C ILE A 20 -0.46 -19.25 3.42
N GLN A 21 -1.50 -19.89 3.99
CA GLN A 21 -2.54 -20.54 3.19
C GLN A 21 -3.29 -19.58 2.28
N ILE A 22 -3.62 -18.39 2.79
CA ILE A 22 -4.30 -17.36 2.00
C ILE A 22 -3.37 -16.79 0.91
N ALA A 23 -2.10 -16.52 1.23
CA ALA A 23 -1.14 -16.02 0.26
C ALA A 23 -0.91 -17.00 -0.90
N GLN A 24 -0.72 -18.28 -0.59
CA GLN A 24 -0.53 -19.34 -1.58
C GLN A 24 -1.79 -19.58 -2.42
N LEU A 25 -2.97 -19.54 -1.78
CA LEU A 25 -4.25 -19.67 -2.49
C LEU A 25 -4.46 -18.49 -3.44
N ALA A 26 -4.16 -17.25 -3.02
CA ALA A 26 -4.27 -16.08 -3.86
C ALA A 26 -3.29 -16.15 -5.06
N GLU A 27 -2.04 -16.56 -4.83
CA GLU A 27 -1.07 -16.78 -5.91
C GLU A 27 -1.58 -17.84 -6.90
N ALA A 28 -2.07 -18.98 -6.42
CA ALA A 28 -2.62 -20.06 -7.25
C ALA A 28 -3.89 -19.63 -8.01
N ALA A 29 -4.72 -18.75 -7.43
CA ALA A 29 -5.91 -18.20 -8.07
C ALA A 29 -5.61 -17.07 -9.07
N GLY A 30 -4.33 -16.70 -9.26
CA GLY A 30 -3.90 -15.72 -10.25
C GLY A 30 -3.94 -14.26 -9.78
N PHE A 31 -4.01 -14.01 -8.48
CA PHE A 31 -3.81 -12.66 -7.97
C PHE A 31 -2.40 -12.15 -8.30
N GLU A 32 -2.30 -10.91 -8.75
CA GLU A 32 -1.01 -10.31 -9.11
C GLU A 32 -0.25 -9.80 -7.88
N SER A 33 -0.95 -9.43 -6.81
CA SER A 33 -0.32 -8.82 -5.63
C SER A 33 -1.06 -9.08 -4.32
N LEU A 34 -0.29 -9.08 -3.21
CA LEU A 34 -0.77 -9.16 -1.82
C LEU A 34 -0.49 -7.82 -1.14
N TRP A 35 -1.46 -7.29 -0.37
CA TRP A 35 -1.36 -5.95 0.21
C TRP A 35 -1.56 -5.98 1.73
N ALA A 36 -0.58 -5.42 2.44
CA ALA A 36 -0.56 -5.31 3.90
C ALA A 36 -0.75 -3.86 4.33
N GLY A 37 -1.74 -3.60 5.19
CA GLY A 37 -1.98 -2.26 5.75
C GLY A 37 -1.20 -2.03 7.04
N GLU A 38 -1.23 -0.78 7.54
CA GLU A 38 -0.50 -0.37 8.74
C GLU A 38 -1.37 0.38 9.74
N HIS A 39 -1.24 -0.01 10.99
CA HIS A 39 -1.42 0.79 12.20
C HIS A 39 -0.43 0.29 13.24
N VAL A 40 0.39 1.19 13.78
CA VAL A 40 1.38 0.83 14.82
C VAL A 40 0.66 0.63 16.17
N VAL A 41 -0.30 1.51 16.47
CA VAL A 41 -1.17 1.44 17.65
C VAL A 41 -2.57 1.91 17.32
N LEU A 42 -3.57 1.40 18.04
CA LEU A 42 -4.97 1.78 17.88
C LEU A 42 -5.49 2.50 19.13
N PRO A 43 -6.37 3.50 19.00
CA PRO A 43 -6.86 4.29 20.13
C PRO A 43 -7.78 3.49 21.05
N VAL A 44 -7.65 3.71 22.37
CA VAL A 44 -8.53 3.18 23.41
C VAL A 44 -9.14 4.34 24.18
N PRO A 45 -10.48 4.49 24.20
CA PRO A 45 -11.48 3.74 23.44
C PRO A 45 -11.34 3.96 21.93
N GLN A 46 -11.93 3.05 21.12
CA GLN A 46 -12.01 3.29 19.69
C GLN A 46 -12.70 4.62 19.41
N ALA A 47 -12.06 5.44 18.60
CA ALA A 47 -12.59 6.76 18.22
C ALA A 47 -12.46 6.98 16.70
N PRO A 48 -13.43 7.64 16.05
CA PRO A 48 -13.28 8.02 14.64
C PRO A 48 -12.01 8.85 14.43
N PRO A 49 -11.32 8.68 13.30
CA PRO A 49 -11.65 7.85 12.14
C PRO A 49 -11.04 6.42 12.17
N SER A 50 -10.70 5.85 13.36
CA SER A 50 -10.12 4.52 13.44
C SER A 50 -11.05 3.45 12.82
N PRO A 51 -10.62 2.71 11.79
CA PRO A 51 -11.44 1.68 11.17
C PRO A 51 -11.43 0.37 11.96
N MET A 52 -10.50 0.23 12.91
CA MET A 52 -10.26 -0.98 13.68
C MET A 52 -10.52 -0.76 15.18
N ALA A 53 -10.99 -1.80 15.85
CA ALA A 53 -11.11 -1.81 17.31
C ALA A 53 -9.73 -1.96 17.98
N PRO A 54 -9.55 -1.45 19.23
CA PRO A 54 -8.24 -1.45 19.88
C PRO A 54 -7.58 -2.83 20.05
N HIS A 55 -8.38 -3.89 20.07
CA HIS A 55 -7.93 -5.27 20.23
C HIS A 55 -7.81 -6.03 18.91
N ASP A 56 -8.11 -5.39 17.79
CA ASP A 56 -7.95 -6.03 16.48
C ASP A 56 -6.47 -6.26 16.18
N ARG A 57 -6.19 -7.42 15.64
CA ARG A 57 -4.82 -7.83 15.32
C ARG A 57 -4.41 -7.32 13.96
N ILE A 58 -3.28 -6.65 13.93
CA ILE A 58 -2.55 -6.23 12.72
C ILE A 58 -1.06 -6.45 12.98
N LEU A 59 -0.39 -7.09 12.03
CA LEU A 59 1.06 -7.24 12.05
C LEU A 59 1.71 -6.07 11.30
N ASP A 60 2.95 -5.75 11.65
CA ASP A 60 3.74 -4.81 10.86
C ASP A 60 3.79 -5.24 9.38
N PRO A 61 3.54 -4.33 8.43
CA PRO A 61 3.45 -4.71 7.01
C PRO A 61 4.76 -5.22 6.43
N VAL A 62 5.91 -4.65 6.80
CA VAL A 62 7.21 -5.07 6.28
C VAL A 62 7.57 -6.47 6.78
N ILE A 63 7.34 -6.72 8.07
CA ILE A 63 7.60 -8.04 8.67
C ILE A 63 6.66 -9.09 8.08
N ALA A 64 5.36 -8.78 7.97
CA ALA A 64 4.38 -9.70 7.41
C ALA A 64 4.67 -10.06 5.94
N LEU A 65 4.96 -9.05 5.11
CA LEU A 65 5.29 -9.26 3.70
C LEU A 65 6.62 -10.00 3.53
N THR A 66 7.63 -9.75 4.38
CA THR A 66 8.88 -10.51 4.39
C THR A 66 8.61 -11.99 4.69
N TYR A 67 7.77 -12.27 5.68
CA TYR A 67 7.37 -13.64 5.98
C TYR A 67 6.66 -14.30 4.80
N LEU A 68 5.69 -13.62 4.18
CA LEU A 68 4.95 -14.14 3.01
C LEU A 68 5.83 -14.28 1.77
N SER A 69 6.88 -13.47 1.61
CA SER A 69 7.81 -13.56 0.50
C SER A 69 8.53 -14.91 0.41
N ALA A 70 8.78 -15.53 1.57
CA ALA A 70 9.41 -16.85 1.66
C ALA A 70 8.45 -18.01 1.34
N HIS A 71 7.14 -17.75 1.27
CA HIS A 71 6.08 -18.76 1.03
C HIS A 71 5.36 -18.58 -0.30
N THR A 72 5.75 -17.58 -1.09
CA THR A 72 5.22 -17.26 -2.43
C THR A 72 6.37 -17.04 -3.40
N SER A 73 6.11 -17.16 -4.71
CA SER A 73 7.16 -17.12 -5.73
C SER A 73 6.98 -16.05 -6.80
N GLN A 74 5.76 -15.66 -7.11
CA GLN A 74 5.43 -14.76 -8.24
C GLN A 74 4.65 -13.53 -7.83
N VAL A 75 3.71 -13.67 -6.88
CA VAL A 75 2.84 -12.59 -6.46
C VAL A 75 3.63 -11.42 -5.89
N ARG A 76 3.31 -10.19 -6.31
CA ARG A 76 3.93 -8.97 -5.79
C ARG A 76 3.47 -8.69 -4.37
N LEU A 77 4.26 -7.92 -3.64
CA LEU A 77 4.10 -7.66 -2.21
C LEU A 77 3.92 -6.14 -2.02
N GLY A 78 2.70 -5.71 -1.78
CA GLY A 78 2.35 -4.29 -1.65
C GLY A 78 2.14 -3.86 -0.20
N THR A 79 2.64 -2.70 0.17
CA THR A 79 2.19 -2.03 1.39
C THR A 79 0.98 -1.14 1.05
N GLY A 80 -0.11 -1.30 1.76
CA GLY A 80 -1.36 -0.57 1.48
C GLY A 80 -1.93 0.13 2.70
N ILE A 81 -1.27 1.08 3.24
CA ILE A 81 -0.03 1.80 2.93
C ILE A 81 0.87 1.88 4.19
N ILE A 82 2.18 2.14 4.05
CA ILE A 82 3.03 2.56 5.16
C ILE A 82 2.75 4.04 5.48
N ILE A 83 2.55 4.34 6.76
CA ILE A 83 2.41 5.72 7.25
C ILE A 83 3.81 6.31 7.43
N LEU A 84 4.39 6.80 6.32
CA LEU A 84 5.81 7.17 6.24
C LEU A 84 6.28 8.15 7.34
N PRO A 85 5.52 9.22 7.70
CA PRO A 85 6.00 10.16 8.72
C PRO A 85 6.15 9.55 10.13
N GLN A 86 5.61 8.36 10.37
CA GLN A 86 5.74 7.66 11.66
C GLN A 86 7.02 6.82 11.79
N ARG A 87 7.82 6.70 10.72
CA ARG A 87 9.01 5.86 10.67
C ARG A 87 10.27 6.68 10.44
N ASN A 88 11.41 6.19 10.92
CA ASN A 88 12.69 6.75 10.51
C ASN A 88 12.95 6.36 9.03
N PRO A 89 13.15 7.33 8.11
CA PRO A 89 13.21 7.03 6.68
C PRO A 89 14.42 6.18 6.28
N LEU A 90 15.57 6.29 6.96
CA LEU A 90 16.75 5.50 6.63
C LEU A 90 16.60 4.05 7.11
N VAL A 91 16.01 3.84 8.29
CA VAL A 91 15.70 2.51 8.79
C VAL A 91 14.69 1.82 7.88
N LEU A 92 13.58 2.51 7.55
CA LEU A 92 12.57 1.99 6.65
C LEU A 92 13.13 1.72 5.24
N ALA A 93 13.96 2.61 4.72
CA ALA A 93 14.62 2.39 3.43
C ALA A 93 15.46 1.11 3.41
N LYS A 94 16.16 0.82 4.52
CA LYS A 94 16.95 -0.42 4.68
C LYS A 94 16.05 -1.65 4.74
N GLU A 95 14.96 -1.59 5.51
CA GLU A 95 14.00 -2.69 5.65
C GLU A 95 13.35 -3.03 4.31
N LEU A 96 12.87 -2.02 3.57
CA LEU A 96 12.23 -2.20 2.27
C LEU A 96 13.20 -2.71 1.20
N ALA A 97 14.44 -2.20 1.17
CA ALA A 97 15.46 -2.70 0.26
C ALA A 97 15.82 -4.17 0.55
N SER A 98 15.83 -4.56 1.82
CA SER A 98 16.04 -5.95 2.24
C SER A 98 14.89 -6.86 1.83
N LEU A 99 13.64 -6.41 2.04
CA LEU A 99 12.45 -7.14 1.58
C LEU A 99 12.43 -7.29 0.06
N ASP A 100 12.75 -6.22 -0.68
CA ASP A 100 12.78 -6.27 -2.15
C ASP A 100 13.83 -7.25 -2.65
N GLU A 101 15.03 -7.26 -2.05
CA GLU A 101 16.10 -8.24 -2.35
C GLU A 101 15.65 -9.67 -2.06
N LEU A 102 15.15 -9.94 -0.84
CA LEU A 102 14.71 -11.27 -0.41
C LEU A 102 13.53 -11.80 -1.21
N SER A 103 12.68 -10.92 -1.71
CA SER A 103 11.55 -11.30 -2.55
C SER A 103 11.87 -11.41 -4.04
N GLY A 104 13.11 -11.09 -4.46
CA GLY A 104 13.51 -11.10 -5.87
C GLY A 104 12.89 -9.93 -6.67
N GLY A 105 12.74 -8.76 -6.07
CA GLY A 105 12.23 -7.55 -6.73
C GLY A 105 10.70 -7.48 -6.84
N ARG A 106 9.97 -8.17 -5.96
CA ARG A 106 8.50 -8.21 -5.99
C ARG A 106 7.82 -7.10 -5.17
N LEU A 107 8.57 -6.23 -4.49
CA LEU A 107 7.98 -5.20 -3.63
C LEU A 107 7.29 -4.08 -4.43
N ILE A 108 6.18 -3.60 -3.89
CA ILE A 108 5.52 -2.33 -4.24
C ILE A 108 5.41 -1.52 -2.94
N CYS A 109 6.10 -0.40 -2.86
CA CYS A 109 6.10 0.44 -1.66
C CYS A 109 4.93 1.44 -1.71
N GLY A 110 3.81 1.11 -1.10
CA GLY A 110 2.70 2.03 -0.91
C GLY A 110 2.91 2.91 0.32
N ILE A 111 2.79 4.21 0.15
CA ILE A 111 3.07 5.24 1.16
C ILE A 111 1.89 6.17 1.32
N GLY A 112 1.60 6.58 2.56
CA GLY A 112 0.62 7.60 2.90
C GLY A 112 1.09 8.49 4.05
N VAL A 113 0.34 9.57 4.27
CA VAL A 113 0.66 10.56 5.32
C VAL A 113 0.05 10.21 6.69
N GLY A 114 -0.91 9.27 6.73
CA GLY A 114 -1.67 8.94 7.93
C GLY A 114 -2.78 9.95 8.27
N TYR A 115 -3.76 9.47 9.00
CA TYR A 115 -4.95 10.24 9.37
C TYR A 115 -5.35 10.12 10.86
N LEU A 116 -4.75 9.16 11.59
CA LEU A 116 -5.11 8.83 12.97
C LEU A 116 -4.22 9.57 13.96
N GLU A 117 -4.63 10.79 14.36
CA GLU A 117 -3.83 11.65 15.24
C GLU A 117 -3.41 11.00 16.58
N PRO A 118 -4.25 10.19 17.27
CA PRO A 118 -3.83 9.50 18.50
C PRO A 118 -2.60 8.60 18.31
N GLU A 119 -2.45 7.97 17.16
CA GLU A 119 -1.29 7.15 16.82
C GLU A 119 -0.02 8.00 16.71
N PHE A 120 -0.08 9.14 16.01
CA PHE A 120 1.03 10.10 15.93
C PHE A 120 1.47 10.58 17.31
N ARG A 121 0.52 10.93 18.17
CA ARG A 121 0.77 11.39 19.53
C ARG A 121 1.45 10.31 20.36
N ALA A 122 1.02 9.06 20.25
CA ALA A 122 1.63 7.93 20.95
C ALA A 122 3.08 7.70 20.53
N LEU A 123 3.40 7.97 19.26
CA LEU A 123 4.75 7.87 18.71
C LEU A 123 5.61 9.12 18.93
N GLY A 124 5.06 10.18 19.54
CA GLY A 124 5.78 11.44 19.77
C GLY A 124 6.04 12.24 18.50
N ILE A 125 5.23 12.05 17.44
CA ILE A 125 5.42 12.67 16.13
C ILE A 125 4.33 13.75 15.92
N PRO A 126 4.70 14.99 15.54
CA PRO A 126 3.72 16.02 15.25
C PRO A 126 2.81 15.65 14.08
N PHE A 127 1.48 15.75 14.29
CA PHE A 127 0.49 15.44 13.25
C PHE A 127 0.43 16.52 12.16
N THR A 128 0.73 17.78 12.51
CA THR A 128 0.57 18.94 11.64
C THR A 128 1.55 18.99 10.47
N ASP A 129 2.73 18.41 10.64
CA ASP A 129 3.79 18.42 9.62
C ASP A 129 3.90 17.13 8.80
N ARG A 130 2.96 16.17 9.00
CA ARG A 130 3.00 14.84 8.38
C ARG A 130 3.14 14.85 6.86
N GLY A 131 2.51 15.82 6.17
CA GLY A 131 2.63 15.96 4.72
C GLY A 131 4.05 16.38 4.30
N ALA A 132 4.57 17.46 4.88
CA ALA A 132 5.92 17.95 4.60
C ALA A 132 7.01 16.93 5.00
N ARG A 133 6.79 16.22 6.11
CA ARG A 133 7.66 15.13 6.56
C ARG A 133 7.65 13.95 5.59
N THR A 134 6.49 13.61 5.02
CA THR A 134 6.39 12.57 3.99
C THR A 134 7.18 12.93 2.74
N ASP A 135 7.08 14.18 2.28
CA ASP A 135 7.82 14.65 1.10
C ASP A 135 9.33 14.59 1.32
N ASP A 136 9.79 15.07 2.48
CA ASP A 136 11.20 15.07 2.88
C ASP A 136 11.75 13.64 3.03
N TYR A 137 11.02 12.77 3.70
CA TYR A 137 11.41 11.38 3.92
C TYR A 137 11.45 10.57 2.62
N LEU A 138 10.49 10.78 1.72
CA LEU A 138 10.47 10.12 0.41
C LEU A 138 11.69 10.49 -0.43
N ALA A 139 12.08 11.78 -0.44
CA ALA A 139 13.27 12.24 -1.13
C ALA A 139 14.56 11.64 -0.52
N ALA A 140 14.64 11.58 0.81
CA ALA A 140 15.76 10.97 1.53
C ALA A 140 15.90 9.46 1.22
N MET A 141 14.77 8.72 1.21
CA MET A 141 14.75 7.30 0.86
C MET A 141 15.24 7.05 -0.57
N ARG A 142 14.84 7.90 -1.52
CA ARG A 142 15.36 7.82 -2.89
C ARG A 142 16.84 8.07 -2.96
N ALA A 143 17.34 9.11 -2.28
CA ALA A 143 18.76 9.43 -2.26
C ALA A 143 19.59 8.24 -1.77
N ILE A 144 19.21 7.60 -0.66
CA ILE A 144 19.94 6.45 -0.11
C ILE A 144 19.85 5.19 -0.98
N TRP A 145 18.75 5.02 -1.75
CA TRP A 145 18.56 3.86 -2.61
C TRP A 145 19.29 3.95 -3.95
N THR A 146 19.44 5.15 -4.52
CA THR A 146 19.79 5.28 -5.93
C THR A 146 21.06 6.08 -6.20
N GLN A 147 21.49 6.92 -5.26
CA GLN A 147 22.71 7.72 -5.50
C GLN A 147 23.97 6.89 -5.24
N PRO A 148 25.00 6.97 -6.11
CA PRO A 148 26.28 6.32 -5.89
C PRO A 148 27.01 6.81 -4.63
N THR A 149 26.85 8.08 -4.31
CA THR A 149 27.32 8.72 -3.07
C THR A 149 26.15 9.41 -2.42
N PRO A 150 25.39 8.71 -1.55
CA PRO A 150 24.16 9.24 -1.01
C PRO A 150 24.39 10.45 -0.11
N ALA A 151 23.71 11.56 -0.43
CA ALA A 151 23.64 12.73 0.41
C ALA A 151 22.24 13.37 0.28
N TYR A 152 21.70 13.83 1.40
CA TYR A 152 20.43 14.53 1.45
C TYR A 152 20.39 15.50 2.63
N HIS A 153 19.94 16.75 2.37
CA HIS A 153 19.83 17.81 3.38
C HIS A 153 18.43 18.40 3.33
N GLY A 154 17.53 17.75 4.06
CA GLY A 154 16.14 18.15 4.16
C GLY A 154 15.80 18.84 5.48
N ARG A 155 14.53 19.14 5.68
CA ARG A 155 14.02 19.78 6.88
C ARG A 155 14.00 18.84 8.10
N PHE A 156 13.66 17.59 7.89
CA PHE A 156 13.43 16.63 8.95
C PHE A 156 14.47 15.52 9.01
N VAL A 157 15.24 15.36 7.94
CA VAL A 157 16.32 14.37 7.86
C VAL A 157 17.48 14.94 7.05
N SER A 158 18.69 14.66 7.50
CA SER A 158 19.92 15.07 6.81
C SER A 158 20.98 14.01 6.99
N PHE A 159 21.70 13.66 5.93
CA PHE A 159 22.81 12.74 5.96
C PHE A 159 23.77 12.97 4.80
N GLU A 160 25.03 12.65 5.04
CA GLU A 160 26.11 12.54 4.05
C GLU A 160 27.17 11.57 4.56
N GLY A 161 28.05 11.08 3.68
CA GLY A 161 29.15 10.20 4.08
C GLY A 161 28.71 8.79 4.55
N VAL A 162 27.50 8.37 4.18
CA VAL A 162 26.92 7.06 4.52
C VAL A 162 26.41 6.36 3.28
N GLN A 163 26.38 5.02 3.33
CA GLN A 163 25.77 4.18 2.28
C GLN A 163 24.90 3.09 2.88
N ALA A 164 23.92 2.63 2.13
CA ALA A 164 23.09 1.48 2.48
C ALA A 164 23.00 0.51 1.31
N HIS A 165 23.28 -0.75 1.55
CA HIS A 165 23.16 -1.84 0.58
C HIS A 165 22.20 -2.91 1.10
N PRO A 166 21.42 -3.59 0.20
CA PRO A 166 21.43 -3.41 -1.25
C PRO A 166 20.83 -2.06 -1.67
N GLN A 167 21.34 -1.47 -2.75
CA GLN A 167 20.68 -0.34 -3.43
C GLN A 167 19.60 -0.91 -4.35
N ARG A 168 18.40 -0.28 -4.35
CA ARG A 168 17.22 -0.78 -5.07
C ARG A 168 16.45 0.37 -5.71
N THR A 169 15.78 0.08 -6.81
CA THR A 169 14.76 0.97 -7.39
C THR A 169 13.38 0.36 -7.13
N ILE A 170 12.76 0.77 -6.03
CA ILE A 170 11.48 0.21 -5.58
C ILE A 170 10.33 1.05 -6.15
N PRO A 171 9.34 0.45 -6.83
CA PRO A 171 8.13 1.15 -7.26
C PRO A 171 7.38 1.75 -6.06
N ILE A 172 7.07 3.04 -6.13
CA ILE A 172 6.36 3.76 -5.08
C ILE A 172 4.94 4.04 -5.53
N VAL A 173 3.97 3.77 -4.65
CA VAL A 173 2.56 4.08 -4.84
C VAL A 173 2.11 5.01 -3.72
N ILE A 174 1.46 6.12 -4.06
CA ILE A 174 0.94 7.08 -3.07
C ILE A 174 -0.53 6.80 -2.80
N GLY A 175 -0.86 6.58 -1.53
CA GLY A 175 -2.24 6.47 -1.06
C GLY A 175 -2.81 7.81 -0.61
N GLY A 176 -4.12 7.96 -0.78
CA GLY A 176 -4.90 9.11 -0.31
C GLY A 176 -5.65 9.86 -1.40
N GLU A 177 -6.69 10.58 -0.99
CA GLU A 177 -7.72 11.20 -1.83
C GLU A 177 -7.78 12.70 -1.56
N SER A 178 -6.63 13.36 -1.58
CA SER A 178 -6.53 14.81 -1.40
C SER A 178 -5.61 15.43 -2.45
N PRO A 179 -5.79 16.73 -2.79
CA PRO A 179 -4.94 17.38 -3.78
C PRO A 179 -3.44 17.24 -3.52
N PRO A 180 -2.92 17.32 -2.26
CA PRO A 180 -1.51 17.04 -2.00
C PRO A 180 -1.11 15.57 -2.26
N ALA A 181 -2.00 14.59 -2.06
CA ALA A 181 -1.72 13.19 -2.36
C ALA A 181 -1.67 12.96 -3.87
N TYR A 182 -2.59 13.53 -4.63
CA TYR A 182 -2.58 13.45 -6.10
C TYR A 182 -1.32 14.09 -6.69
N ARG A 183 -0.96 15.28 -6.22
CA ARG A 183 0.29 15.93 -6.64
C ARG A 183 1.51 15.04 -6.35
N ARG A 184 1.61 14.49 -5.15
CA ARG A 184 2.71 13.59 -4.76
C ARG A 184 2.76 12.35 -5.65
N ALA A 185 1.60 11.77 -6.00
CA ALA A 185 1.52 10.63 -6.90
C ALA A 185 2.03 10.98 -8.30
N VAL A 186 1.62 12.12 -8.86
CA VAL A 186 2.03 12.58 -10.19
C VAL A 186 3.52 12.93 -10.23
N GLU A 187 3.99 13.72 -9.29
CA GLU A 187 5.36 14.27 -9.30
C GLU A 187 6.42 13.30 -8.78
N SER A 188 5.99 12.33 -7.96
CA SER A 188 6.94 11.57 -7.14
C SER A 188 6.68 10.08 -7.04
N ALA A 189 5.79 9.47 -7.81
CA ALA A 189 5.50 8.03 -7.66
C ALA A 189 5.23 7.34 -8.98
N THR A 190 5.37 6.01 -8.99
CA THR A 190 5.02 5.18 -10.14
C THR A 190 3.52 4.89 -10.19
N GLY A 191 2.78 5.09 -9.08
CA GLY A 191 1.35 4.83 -9.02
C GLY A 191 0.61 5.61 -7.94
N TRP A 192 -0.72 5.57 -8.05
CA TRP A 192 -1.66 6.08 -7.06
C TRP A 192 -2.58 4.97 -6.56
N TYR A 193 -3.00 5.04 -5.30
CA TYR A 193 -3.89 4.10 -4.65
C TYR A 193 -5.05 4.80 -3.94
N GLY A 194 -6.26 4.59 -4.45
CA GLY A 194 -7.52 5.00 -3.84
C GLY A 194 -8.14 3.86 -3.03
N PHE A 195 -8.57 4.15 -1.79
CA PHE A 195 -9.09 3.14 -0.88
C PHE A 195 -10.59 3.29 -0.67
N ASN A 196 -11.34 2.17 -0.84
CA ASN A 196 -12.78 2.09 -0.62
C ASN A 196 -13.60 3.04 -1.51
N LEU A 197 -13.29 3.07 -2.81
CA LEU A 197 -13.94 3.93 -3.79
C LEU A 197 -14.94 3.15 -4.65
N ASP A 198 -16.12 3.72 -4.86
CA ASP A 198 -17.01 3.30 -5.93
C ASP A 198 -16.60 3.89 -7.28
N LEU A 199 -17.32 3.56 -8.35
CA LEU A 199 -17.04 4.06 -9.71
C LEU A 199 -17.14 5.58 -9.80
N THR A 200 -18.07 6.21 -9.08
CA THR A 200 -18.27 7.66 -9.11
C THR A 200 -17.12 8.40 -8.45
N TRP A 201 -16.74 7.95 -7.25
CA TRP A 201 -15.60 8.53 -6.53
C TRP A 201 -14.28 8.27 -7.24
N THR A 202 -14.13 7.08 -7.87
CA THR A 202 -12.94 6.78 -8.70
C THR A 202 -12.85 7.73 -9.89
N ALA A 203 -13.94 7.92 -10.65
CA ALA A 203 -13.95 8.84 -11.78
C ALA A 203 -13.60 10.28 -11.36
N ARG A 204 -14.12 10.73 -10.21
CA ARG A 204 -13.77 12.04 -9.65
C ARG A 204 -12.29 12.14 -9.29
N ALA A 205 -11.74 11.16 -8.57
CA ALA A 205 -10.33 11.15 -8.20
C ALA A 205 -9.42 11.18 -9.43
N LEU A 206 -9.76 10.43 -10.48
CA LEU A 206 -9.01 10.41 -11.74
C LEU A 206 -9.06 11.76 -12.45
N ALA A 207 -10.20 12.45 -12.46
CA ALA A 207 -10.30 13.79 -13.03
C ALA A 207 -9.42 14.82 -12.28
N GLU A 208 -9.37 14.74 -10.94
CA GLU A 208 -8.46 15.58 -10.14
C GLU A 208 -6.97 15.24 -10.38
N ILE A 209 -6.63 13.96 -10.58
CA ILE A 209 -5.27 13.53 -10.96
C ILE A 209 -4.90 14.07 -12.35
N ASP A 210 -5.82 13.99 -13.32
CA ASP A 210 -5.60 14.50 -14.67
C ASP A 210 -5.40 16.02 -14.66
N GLU A 211 -6.14 16.76 -13.84
CA GLU A 211 -5.93 18.21 -13.64
C GLU A 211 -4.52 18.47 -13.09
N VAL A 212 -4.07 17.70 -12.10
CA VAL A 212 -2.68 17.83 -11.60
C VAL A 212 -1.68 17.51 -12.71
N MET A 213 -1.88 16.46 -13.53
CA MET A 213 -0.99 16.10 -14.63
C MET A 213 -0.87 17.20 -15.70
N GLN A 214 -1.93 17.99 -15.92
CA GLN A 214 -1.90 19.13 -16.85
C GLN A 214 -1.07 20.33 -16.32
N HIS A 215 -0.95 20.46 -15.00
CA HIS A 215 -0.31 21.61 -14.36
C HIS A 215 1.04 21.30 -13.70
N SER A 216 1.42 20.03 -13.61
CA SER A 216 2.66 19.55 -13.00
C SER A 216 3.51 18.79 -14.01
N ALA A 217 4.82 18.94 -13.93
CA ALA A 217 5.76 18.16 -14.74
C ALA A 217 5.97 16.78 -14.10
N ARG A 218 5.42 15.73 -14.72
CA ARG A 218 5.73 14.36 -14.32
C ARG A 218 7.11 13.94 -14.87
N PRO A 219 8.05 13.49 -14.01
CA PRO A 219 9.34 12.99 -14.45
C PRO A 219 9.21 11.78 -15.40
N GLN A 220 9.94 11.80 -16.51
CA GLN A 220 9.86 10.74 -17.53
C GLN A 220 10.27 9.35 -17.00
N GLU A 221 11.22 9.30 -16.08
CA GLU A 221 11.69 8.08 -15.44
C GLU A 221 10.63 7.35 -14.61
N LEU A 222 9.57 8.04 -14.22
CA LEU A 222 8.43 7.44 -13.50
C LEU A 222 7.45 6.71 -14.43
N GLY A 223 7.55 6.90 -15.75
CA GLY A 223 6.64 6.31 -16.74
C GLY A 223 5.19 6.73 -16.56
N ASN A 224 4.24 5.95 -17.04
CA ASN A 224 2.81 6.20 -16.83
C ASN A 224 2.42 5.96 -15.37
N LEU A 225 1.49 6.76 -14.85
CA LEU A 225 0.97 6.59 -13.50
C LEU A 225 0.07 5.35 -13.43
N GLU A 226 0.46 4.33 -12.64
CA GLU A 226 -0.36 3.15 -12.43
C GLU A 226 -1.49 3.46 -11.41
N ILE A 227 -2.73 3.23 -11.81
CA ILE A 227 -3.90 3.48 -10.97
C ILE A 227 -4.34 2.18 -10.29
N SER A 228 -4.34 2.17 -8.96
CA SER A 228 -4.85 1.07 -8.14
C SER A 228 -6.01 1.55 -7.28
N VAL A 229 -7.05 0.73 -7.14
CA VAL A 229 -8.25 1.06 -6.35
C VAL A 229 -8.66 -0.14 -5.51
N THR A 230 -8.95 0.07 -4.22
CA THR A 230 -9.79 -0.85 -3.45
C THR A 230 -11.24 -0.45 -3.67
N PRO A 231 -12.02 -1.26 -4.40
CA PRO A 231 -13.40 -0.91 -4.70
C PRO A 231 -14.32 -1.13 -3.50
N THR A 232 -15.42 -0.40 -3.45
CA THR A 232 -16.55 -0.70 -2.58
C THR A 232 -17.20 -2.00 -3.05
N GLU A 233 -17.41 -2.96 -2.17
CA GLU A 233 -18.05 -4.24 -2.51
C GLU A 233 -19.55 -4.25 -2.23
N PRO A 234 -20.32 -5.12 -2.88
CA PRO A 234 -19.92 -6.22 -3.77
C PRO A 234 -19.62 -5.76 -5.22
N LEU A 235 -18.67 -6.45 -5.87
CA LEU A 235 -18.35 -6.27 -7.29
C LEU A 235 -19.10 -7.23 -8.18
N THR A 236 -19.51 -6.74 -9.35
CA THR A 236 -19.94 -7.55 -10.49
C THR A 236 -18.88 -7.52 -11.60
N LEU A 237 -18.96 -8.43 -12.57
CA LEU A 237 -18.07 -8.40 -13.74
C LEU A 237 -18.22 -7.11 -14.56
N ASP A 238 -19.41 -6.54 -14.59
CA ASP A 238 -19.67 -5.26 -15.24
C ASP A 238 -18.96 -4.11 -14.52
N ASP A 239 -18.99 -4.09 -13.18
CA ASP A 239 -18.24 -3.09 -12.41
C ASP A 239 -16.74 -3.18 -12.69
N VAL A 240 -16.17 -4.39 -12.76
CA VAL A 240 -14.75 -4.60 -13.10
C VAL A 240 -14.41 -4.03 -14.47
N LYS A 241 -15.28 -4.24 -15.47
CA LYS A 241 -15.11 -3.64 -16.82
C LYS A 241 -15.17 -2.11 -16.76
N ARG A 242 -16.14 -1.56 -16.04
CA ARG A 242 -16.28 -0.10 -15.88
C ARG A 242 -15.09 0.53 -15.16
N PHE A 243 -14.49 -0.14 -14.18
CA PHE A 243 -13.21 0.31 -13.59
C PHE A 243 -12.08 0.29 -14.62
N ALA A 244 -12.01 -0.75 -15.47
CA ALA A 244 -11.02 -0.82 -16.55
C ALA A 244 -11.22 0.32 -17.57
N ASP A 245 -12.46 0.61 -17.97
CA ASP A 245 -12.81 1.70 -18.89
C ASP A 245 -12.46 3.08 -18.31
N LEU A 246 -12.50 3.25 -16.99
CA LEU A 246 -12.02 4.44 -16.30
C LEU A 246 -10.49 4.57 -16.28
N GLY A 247 -9.72 3.55 -16.71
CA GLY A 247 -8.27 3.56 -16.67
C GLY A 247 -7.66 3.00 -15.39
N VAL A 248 -8.43 2.28 -14.57
CA VAL A 248 -7.90 1.56 -13.41
C VAL A 248 -7.09 0.36 -13.88
N HIS A 249 -5.85 0.23 -13.41
CA HIS A 249 -4.93 -0.84 -13.79
C HIS A 249 -5.01 -2.04 -12.86
N ARG A 250 -5.30 -1.79 -11.55
CA ARG A 250 -5.37 -2.83 -10.50
C ARG A 250 -6.55 -2.58 -9.59
N LEU A 251 -7.34 -3.63 -9.35
CA LEU A 251 -8.31 -3.68 -8.26
C LEU A 251 -7.72 -4.45 -7.09
N ILE A 252 -7.60 -3.80 -5.94
CA ILE A 252 -7.11 -4.41 -4.70
C ILE A 252 -8.33 -4.76 -3.86
N VAL A 253 -8.82 -5.98 -4.02
CA VAL A 253 -10.05 -6.42 -3.37
C VAL A 253 -9.83 -6.79 -1.91
N MET A 254 -10.85 -6.57 -1.08
CA MET A 254 -10.75 -6.76 0.35
C MET A 254 -11.89 -7.66 0.85
N PRO A 255 -11.61 -8.87 1.37
CA PRO A 255 -12.63 -9.85 1.75
C PRO A 255 -13.53 -9.40 2.92
N LEU A 256 -13.40 -8.19 3.37
CA LEU A 256 -13.65 -7.77 4.74
C LEU A 256 -14.96 -6.98 4.95
N HIS A 257 -15.61 -6.46 3.92
CA HIS A 257 -16.77 -5.58 4.10
C HIS A 257 -18.01 -6.23 4.73
N ARG A 258 -18.06 -7.56 4.86
CA ARG A 258 -19.22 -8.29 5.39
C ARG A 258 -18.90 -9.46 6.32
N MET A 259 -17.63 -9.64 6.72
CA MET A 259 -17.25 -10.77 7.59
C MET A 259 -17.17 -10.35 9.05
N PRO A 260 -17.61 -11.20 9.99
CA PRO A 260 -17.32 -10.97 11.41
C PRO A 260 -15.83 -11.19 11.66
N TRP A 261 -15.13 -10.14 11.88
CA TRP A 261 -13.67 -9.98 11.99
C TRP A 261 -13.01 -10.79 13.10
N HIS A 262 -13.77 -11.20 14.11
CA HIS A 262 -13.24 -11.81 15.34
C HIS A 262 -13.02 -13.30 15.22
N ARG A 263 -13.27 -13.91 14.08
CA ARG A 263 -13.14 -15.35 13.91
C ARG A 263 -11.79 -15.68 13.27
N ARG A 264 -11.07 -16.61 13.91
CA ARG A 264 -9.90 -17.29 13.34
C ARG A 264 -10.25 -18.16 12.12
N ASP A 265 -11.52 -18.20 11.76
CA ASP A 265 -12.01 -18.96 10.63
C ASP A 265 -11.60 -18.30 9.32
N SER A 266 -10.64 -18.95 8.67
CA SER A 266 -10.13 -18.52 7.35
C SER A 266 -10.99 -19.04 6.19
N SER A 267 -12.03 -19.84 6.44
CA SER A 267 -12.84 -20.47 5.38
C SER A 267 -13.50 -19.43 4.49
N ALA A 268 -14.13 -18.42 5.09
CA ALA A 268 -14.78 -17.35 4.36
C ALA A 268 -13.80 -16.50 3.52
N ILE A 269 -12.56 -16.33 3.99
CA ILE A 269 -11.52 -15.64 3.20
C ILE A 269 -11.09 -16.52 2.02
N LYS A 270 -10.92 -17.85 2.24
CA LYS A 270 -10.60 -18.80 1.17
C LYS A 270 -11.68 -18.82 0.09
N ASP A 271 -12.94 -18.90 0.51
CA ASP A 271 -14.09 -18.88 -0.40
C ASP A 271 -14.14 -17.58 -1.20
N TYR A 272 -13.81 -16.44 -0.55
CA TYR A 272 -13.73 -15.15 -1.23
C TYR A 272 -12.61 -15.13 -2.27
N VAL A 273 -11.40 -15.55 -1.93
CA VAL A 273 -10.24 -15.60 -2.84
C VAL A 273 -10.53 -16.49 -4.05
N THR A 274 -11.07 -17.70 -3.82
CA THR A 274 -11.47 -18.63 -4.89
C THR A 274 -12.52 -17.99 -5.79
N ARG A 275 -13.59 -17.42 -5.21
CA ARG A 275 -14.65 -16.77 -5.98
C ARG A 275 -14.13 -15.61 -6.84
N VAL A 276 -13.25 -14.75 -6.30
CA VAL A 276 -12.65 -13.65 -7.08
C VAL A 276 -11.80 -14.19 -8.24
N GLY A 277 -10.97 -15.21 -7.97
CA GLY A 277 -10.19 -15.89 -9.01
C GLY A 277 -11.07 -16.42 -10.13
N ASP A 278 -12.07 -17.23 -9.80
CA ASP A 278 -12.95 -17.88 -10.77
C ASP A 278 -13.86 -16.91 -11.55
N THR A 279 -14.25 -15.78 -10.88
CA THR A 279 -15.26 -14.88 -11.46
C THR A 279 -14.62 -13.76 -12.28
N PHE A 280 -13.48 -13.22 -11.86
CA PHE A 280 -12.95 -11.98 -12.43
C PHE A 280 -11.58 -12.13 -13.09
N ILE A 281 -10.67 -12.93 -12.52
CA ILE A 281 -9.29 -13.01 -13.02
C ILE A 281 -9.27 -13.69 -14.38
N GLY A 282 -8.63 -13.02 -15.37
CA GLY A 282 -8.56 -13.49 -16.75
C GLY A 282 -9.87 -13.29 -17.57
N ARG A 283 -10.86 -12.56 -17.01
CA ARG A 283 -12.14 -12.28 -17.69
C ARG A 283 -12.25 -10.85 -18.24
N VAL A 284 -11.33 -9.96 -17.82
CA VAL A 284 -11.26 -8.54 -18.23
C VAL A 284 -9.83 -8.14 -18.54
#